data_e4f9ec30da5ab72a0a7d7f60d3ca7eb8
#
_entry.id   e4f9ec30da5ab72a0a7d7f60d3ca7eb8
#
_cell.length_a   1.000
_cell.length_b   1.000
_cell.length_c   1.000
_cell.angle_alpha   90.00
_cell.angle_beta   90.00
_cell.angle_gamma   90.00
#
_symmetry.space_group_name_H-M   'P 1'
#
loop_
_entity.id
_entity.type
_entity.pdbx_description
1 polymer ?
#
loop_
_entity_poly.entity_id
_entity_poly.type
_entity_poly.pdbx_seq_one_letter_code
_entity_poly.pdbx_strand_id
1 'polypeptide(L)'
;MKKILLLSFIFISPYLLLSQNNLGQIHGNFETNLQSYTDDPSIDALAADEIILNNAYLNILYAKGNFRVGLRYESYLNALQDYDSRYQGNGIPYRFARYTSDGLDVTVGNYYEQFGNGLILRAYEDKGLGIDNSLDGVRLKYTPINGLYITGLIGESRTYFEYSEGIIRGADAEFNLNESFKLEGETSYILGGSFVSRFQKDNNPAFNLPENVAAMSARLNIMHGGFNYYGEYAHKINDPVGSISFDKNNYASGKAIVNNLTYSQKGLGITIESHFVDHM
;
A
#
# COMPACT_ATOMS: atom_id res chain seq x y z
N MET A 1 -36.58 -31.47 9.80
CA MET A 1 -37.20 -30.16 9.92
C MET A 1 -36.16 -29.14 10.41
N LYS A 2 -35.27 -28.66 9.53
CA LYS A 2 -34.26 -27.60 9.83
C LYS A 2 -33.84 -26.88 8.57
N LYS A 3 -34.77 -26.26 7.83
CA LYS A 3 -34.46 -25.50 6.59
C LYS A 3 -35.36 -24.26 6.37
N ILE A 4 -35.79 -23.57 7.42
CA ILE A 4 -36.58 -22.35 7.27
C ILE A 4 -36.10 -21.34 8.33
N LEU A 5 -34.90 -20.78 8.19
CA LEU A 5 -34.47 -19.65 9.04
C LEU A 5 -33.52 -18.67 8.34
N LEU A 6 -33.40 -18.73 7.00
CA LEU A 6 -32.48 -17.87 6.27
C LEU A 6 -33.14 -16.82 5.37
N LEU A 7 -34.47 -16.70 5.39
CA LEU A 7 -35.20 -15.80 4.48
C LEU A 7 -35.84 -14.57 5.16
N SER A 8 -35.68 -14.38 6.44
CA SER A 8 -36.38 -13.30 7.18
C SER A 8 -35.58 -12.01 7.36
N PHE A 9 -34.35 -11.92 6.84
CA PHE A 9 -33.48 -10.74 7.04
C PHE A 9 -33.52 -9.70 5.89
N ILE A 10 -34.27 -9.94 4.82
CA ILE A 10 -34.27 -9.08 3.61
C ILE A 10 -35.36 -7.98 3.65
N PHE A 11 -36.30 -7.98 4.60
CA PHE A 11 -37.46 -7.10 4.56
C PHE A 11 -37.51 -5.91 5.56
N ILE A 12 -36.41 -5.57 6.25
CA ILE A 12 -36.42 -4.47 7.25
C ILE A 12 -35.80 -3.15 6.71
N SER A 13 -35.58 -2.97 5.43
CA SER A 13 -34.73 -1.86 4.98
C SER A 13 -35.32 -0.62 4.30
N PRO A 14 -36.64 -0.38 4.09
CA PRO A 14 -37.03 0.89 3.47
C PRO A 14 -37.29 2.07 4.44
N TYR A 15 -37.37 1.84 5.76
CA TYR A 15 -37.74 2.92 6.69
C TYR A 15 -36.57 3.68 7.32
N LEU A 16 -35.31 3.24 7.15
CA LEU A 16 -34.13 3.90 7.70
C LEU A 16 -33.50 4.95 6.75
N LEU A 17 -34.02 5.09 5.51
CA LEU A 17 -33.40 5.95 4.50
C LEU A 17 -33.78 7.43 4.59
N LEU A 18 -34.73 7.84 5.41
CA LEU A 18 -35.24 9.21 5.44
C LEU A 18 -34.67 10.12 6.55
N SER A 19 -33.77 9.60 7.39
CA SER A 19 -33.16 10.37 8.50
C SER A 19 -31.64 10.63 8.34
N GLN A 20 -31.08 10.53 7.14
CA GLN A 20 -29.62 10.48 6.97
C GLN A 20 -28.90 11.84 6.97
N ASN A 21 -29.59 12.98 6.92
CA ASN A 21 -28.93 14.29 6.74
C ASN A 21 -28.07 14.74 7.95
N ASN A 22 -28.22 14.14 9.14
CA ASN A 22 -27.39 14.46 10.33
C ASN A 22 -26.62 13.27 10.92
N LEU A 23 -26.84 12.03 10.46
CA LEU A 23 -26.25 10.82 11.05
C LEU A 23 -25.00 10.32 10.33
N GLY A 24 -24.62 10.92 9.19
CA GLY A 24 -23.57 10.43 8.31
C GLY A 24 -24.07 9.41 7.29
N GLN A 25 -23.16 8.89 6.47
CA GLN A 25 -23.46 7.94 5.39
C GLN A 25 -22.69 6.64 5.61
N ILE A 26 -23.39 5.52 5.41
CA ILE A 26 -22.79 4.18 5.43
C ILE A 26 -22.80 3.65 4.01
N HIS A 27 -21.63 3.21 3.55
CA HIS A 27 -21.44 2.52 2.27
C HIS A 27 -20.79 1.18 2.54
N GLY A 28 -21.08 0.19 1.69
CA GLY A 28 -20.44 -1.11 1.78
C GLY A 28 -20.51 -1.85 0.46
N ASN A 29 -19.59 -2.77 0.27
CA ASN A 29 -19.62 -3.72 -0.82
C ASN A 29 -19.17 -5.09 -0.33
N PHE A 30 -19.73 -6.12 -0.93
CA PHE A 30 -19.30 -7.50 -0.76
C PHE A 30 -18.78 -8.03 -2.10
N GLU A 31 -17.62 -8.64 -2.07
CA GLU A 31 -16.96 -9.27 -3.21
C GLU A 31 -16.59 -10.69 -2.83
N THR A 32 -16.79 -11.64 -3.73
CA THR A 32 -16.36 -13.02 -3.54
C THR A 32 -15.84 -13.59 -4.84
N ASN A 33 -14.72 -14.31 -4.77
CA ASN A 33 -14.16 -15.09 -5.85
C ASN A 33 -14.27 -16.57 -5.48
N LEU A 34 -15.09 -17.31 -6.20
CA LEU A 34 -15.31 -18.74 -6.03
C LEU A 34 -14.67 -19.47 -7.20
N GLN A 35 -13.84 -20.46 -6.90
CA GLN A 35 -13.19 -21.28 -7.93
C GLN A 35 -13.33 -22.75 -7.61
N SER A 36 -13.47 -23.55 -8.66
CA SER A 36 -13.46 -25.01 -8.63
C SER A 36 -12.46 -25.51 -9.67
N TYR A 37 -11.63 -26.44 -9.29
CA TYR A 37 -10.57 -26.99 -10.12
C TYR A 37 -10.88 -28.44 -10.46
N THR A 38 -10.45 -28.86 -11.65
CA THR A 38 -10.52 -30.25 -12.13
C THR A 38 -9.13 -30.67 -12.58
N ASP A 39 -8.84 -31.98 -12.48
CA ASP A 39 -7.60 -32.52 -12.98
C ASP A 39 -7.49 -32.28 -14.50
N ASP A 40 -6.30 -31.90 -14.94
CA ASP A 40 -5.94 -31.83 -16.35
C ASP A 40 -4.64 -32.64 -16.60
N PRO A 41 -4.77 -33.92 -16.99
CA PRO A 41 -3.59 -34.77 -17.22
C PRO A 41 -2.70 -34.30 -18.38
N SER A 42 -3.20 -33.43 -19.25
CA SER A 42 -2.41 -32.94 -20.41
C SER A 42 -1.29 -31.98 -20.01
N ILE A 43 -1.41 -31.36 -18.83
CA ILE A 43 -0.43 -30.43 -18.25
C ILE A 43 0.02 -30.86 -16.84
N ASP A 44 -0.26 -32.10 -16.45
CA ASP A 44 0.02 -32.64 -15.10
C ASP A 44 -0.57 -31.80 -13.95
N ALA A 45 -1.70 -31.13 -14.21
CA ALA A 45 -2.37 -30.33 -13.19
C ALA A 45 -3.34 -31.20 -12.38
N LEU A 46 -3.24 -31.10 -11.05
CA LEU A 46 -4.16 -31.74 -10.10
C LEU A 46 -5.17 -30.72 -9.57
N ALA A 47 -6.39 -31.16 -9.38
CA ALA A 47 -7.41 -30.39 -8.68
C ALA A 47 -7.00 -30.14 -7.22
N ALA A 48 -7.55 -29.09 -6.61
CA ALA A 48 -7.47 -28.92 -5.17
C ALA A 48 -8.27 -30.02 -4.46
N ASP A 49 -7.88 -30.34 -3.22
CA ASP A 49 -8.58 -31.33 -2.40
C ASP A 49 -10.04 -30.93 -2.11
N GLU A 50 -10.31 -29.61 -2.05
CA GLU A 50 -11.64 -29.07 -1.86
C GLU A 50 -12.32 -28.73 -3.16
N ILE A 51 -13.62 -29.03 -3.25
CA ILE A 51 -14.43 -28.81 -4.45
C ILE A 51 -14.56 -27.33 -4.79
N ILE A 52 -14.61 -26.45 -3.78
CA ILE A 52 -14.77 -25.01 -3.93
C ILE A 52 -13.75 -24.28 -3.05
N LEU A 53 -12.98 -23.42 -3.68
CA LEU A 53 -12.11 -22.46 -3.02
C LEU A 53 -12.75 -21.07 -3.04
N ASN A 54 -12.55 -20.26 -2.01
CA ASN A 54 -13.26 -19.00 -1.87
C ASN A 54 -12.42 -17.92 -1.16
N ASN A 55 -12.25 -16.80 -1.84
CA ASN A 55 -11.79 -15.55 -1.21
C ASN A 55 -12.95 -14.55 -1.21
N ALA A 56 -13.28 -14.02 -0.02
CA ALA A 56 -14.39 -13.09 0.14
C ALA A 56 -13.99 -11.85 0.96
N TYR A 57 -14.56 -10.70 0.60
CA TYR A 57 -14.27 -9.40 1.20
C TYR A 57 -15.57 -8.64 1.45
N LEU A 58 -15.78 -8.20 2.69
CA LEU A 58 -16.87 -7.28 3.05
C LEU A 58 -16.26 -5.96 3.53
N ASN A 59 -16.45 -4.91 2.75
CA ASN A 59 -16.03 -3.56 3.12
C ASN A 59 -17.21 -2.77 3.66
N ILE A 60 -17.00 -2.05 4.77
CA ILE A 60 -17.96 -1.12 5.35
C ILE A 60 -17.25 0.20 5.59
N LEU A 61 -17.82 1.29 5.13
CA LEU A 61 -17.33 2.66 5.28
C LEU A 61 -18.42 3.54 5.87
N TYR A 62 -18.12 4.24 6.94
CA TYR A 62 -18.93 5.30 7.49
C TYR A 62 -18.26 6.65 7.26
N ALA A 63 -19.04 7.65 6.80
CA ALA A 63 -18.55 9.01 6.56
C ALA A 63 -19.47 10.05 7.18
N LYS A 64 -18.90 11.02 7.91
CA LYS A 64 -19.63 12.16 8.48
C LYS A 64 -18.74 13.41 8.53
N GLY A 65 -19.09 14.42 7.74
CA GLY A 65 -18.27 15.63 7.63
C GLY A 65 -16.83 15.28 7.23
N ASN A 66 -15.89 15.67 8.04
CA ASN A 66 -14.45 15.45 7.83
C ASN A 66 -13.96 14.06 8.28
N PHE A 67 -14.82 13.26 8.91
CA PHE A 67 -14.46 11.95 9.44
C PHE A 67 -14.89 10.82 8.52
N ARG A 68 -14.02 9.82 8.37
CA ARG A 68 -14.28 8.54 7.73
C ARG A 68 -13.75 7.42 8.61
N VAL A 69 -14.53 6.36 8.76
CA VAL A 69 -14.14 5.13 9.45
C VAL A 69 -14.46 3.97 8.54
N GLY A 70 -13.51 3.08 8.36
CA GLY A 70 -13.70 1.91 7.50
C GLY A 70 -13.20 0.64 8.16
N LEU A 71 -13.79 -0.47 7.76
CA LEU A 71 -13.31 -1.80 8.08
C LEU A 71 -13.50 -2.73 6.89
N ARG A 72 -12.65 -3.75 6.80
CA ARG A 72 -12.77 -4.85 5.85
C ARG A 72 -12.69 -6.17 6.60
N TYR A 73 -13.74 -6.96 6.47
CA TYR A 73 -13.72 -8.37 6.85
C TYR A 73 -13.27 -9.20 5.65
N GLU A 74 -12.34 -10.10 5.87
CA GLU A 74 -11.81 -11.01 4.87
C GLU A 74 -12.04 -12.46 5.29
N SER A 75 -12.29 -13.33 4.33
CA SER A 75 -12.47 -14.75 4.53
C SER A 75 -11.83 -15.52 3.38
N TYR A 76 -10.90 -16.39 3.72
CA TYR A 76 -10.16 -17.29 2.82
C TYR A 76 -10.40 -18.72 3.31
N LEU A 77 -11.59 -19.22 3.11
CA LEU A 77 -12.06 -20.54 3.53
C LEU A 77 -12.56 -21.30 2.29
N ASN A 78 -11.81 -22.13 1.76
CA ASN A 78 -10.43 -22.44 1.58
C ASN A 78 -9.81 -21.43 0.60
N ALA A 79 -8.60 -20.91 0.86
CA ALA A 79 -7.97 -19.94 -0.02
C ALA A 79 -7.76 -20.47 -1.43
N LEU A 80 -7.82 -19.58 -2.45
CA LEU A 80 -7.53 -19.93 -3.85
C LEU A 80 -6.11 -20.51 -3.99
N GLN A 81 -5.89 -21.39 -4.96
CA GLN A 81 -4.62 -22.12 -5.13
C GLN A 81 -3.37 -21.22 -5.22
N ASP A 82 -3.50 -20.05 -5.85
CA ASP A 82 -2.38 -19.12 -6.02
C ASP A 82 -2.10 -18.25 -4.77
N TYR A 83 -2.92 -18.41 -3.72
CA TYR A 83 -2.73 -17.69 -2.46
C TYR A 83 -1.84 -18.48 -1.52
N ASP A 84 -0.98 -17.76 -0.79
CA ASP A 84 -0.19 -18.37 0.29
C ASP A 84 -1.11 -18.98 1.35
N SER A 85 -0.81 -20.20 1.77
CA SER A 85 -1.62 -20.95 2.76
C SER A 85 -1.76 -20.22 4.11
N ARG A 86 -0.88 -19.27 4.42
CA ARG A 86 -0.96 -18.41 5.61
C ARG A 86 -2.14 -17.43 5.59
N TYR A 87 -2.80 -17.24 4.44
CA TYR A 87 -4.07 -16.52 4.37
C TYR A 87 -5.25 -17.35 4.88
N GLN A 88 -5.13 -18.68 4.98
CA GLN A 88 -6.24 -19.54 5.41
C GLN A 88 -6.85 -19.05 6.72
N GLY A 89 -8.13 -18.65 6.68
CA GLY A 89 -8.83 -18.12 7.84
C GLY A 89 -9.80 -16.99 7.52
N ASN A 90 -10.16 -16.25 8.55
CA ASN A 90 -11.03 -15.08 8.40
C ASN A 90 -10.78 -14.07 9.53
N GLY A 91 -11.12 -12.81 9.30
CA GLY A 91 -10.93 -11.76 10.29
C GLY A 91 -11.18 -10.35 9.76
N ILE A 92 -10.82 -9.35 10.56
CA ILE A 92 -10.86 -7.93 10.19
C ILE A 92 -9.41 -7.38 10.17
N PRO A 93 -8.63 -7.70 9.13
CA PRO A 93 -7.23 -7.30 9.08
C PRO A 93 -7.02 -5.85 8.62
N TYR A 94 -8.06 -5.19 8.16
CA TYR A 94 -7.99 -3.81 7.68
C TYR A 94 -9.09 -2.96 8.34
N ARG A 95 -8.70 -1.92 9.09
CA ARG A 95 -9.58 -0.98 9.75
C ARG A 95 -8.89 0.36 9.92
N PHE A 96 -9.61 1.46 9.75
CA PHE A 96 -9.04 2.79 9.89
C PHE A 96 -10.06 3.82 10.36
N ALA A 97 -9.55 4.89 10.95
CA ALA A 97 -10.25 6.16 11.14
C ALA A 97 -9.41 7.27 10.51
N ARG A 98 -10.07 8.14 9.73
CA ARG A 98 -9.44 9.23 8.99
C ARG A 98 -10.16 10.53 9.24
N TYR A 99 -9.40 11.58 9.50
CA TYR A 99 -9.86 12.96 9.56
C TYR A 99 -9.19 13.77 8.47
N THR A 100 -9.99 14.54 7.69
CA THR A 100 -9.47 15.38 6.61
C THR A 100 -10.04 16.79 6.76
N SER A 101 -9.18 17.79 6.76
CA SER A 101 -9.55 19.22 6.72
C SER A 101 -8.61 19.94 5.77
N ASP A 102 -8.79 21.28 5.62
CA ASP A 102 -7.95 22.06 4.71
C ASP A 102 -6.46 21.87 5.04
N GLY A 103 -5.72 21.29 4.10
CA GLY A 103 -4.29 21.02 4.22
C GLY A 103 -3.88 19.94 5.23
N LEU A 104 -4.83 19.27 5.91
CA LEU A 104 -4.52 18.24 6.92
C LEU A 104 -5.30 16.95 6.65
N ASP A 105 -4.61 15.81 6.65
CA ASP A 105 -5.18 14.47 6.57
C ASP A 105 -4.46 13.55 7.57
N VAL A 106 -5.20 13.05 8.53
CA VAL A 106 -4.69 12.13 9.55
C VAL A 106 -5.44 10.82 9.44
N THR A 107 -4.69 9.72 9.33
CA THR A 107 -5.24 8.35 9.34
C THR A 107 -4.63 7.58 10.51
N VAL A 108 -5.47 6.89 11.28
CA VAL A 108 -5.09 5.96 12.34
C VAL A 108 -5.65 4.59 12.01
N GLY A 109 -4.87 3.54 12.22
CA GLY A 109 -5.16 2.16 11.80
C GLY A 109 -4.49 1.84 10.46
N ASN A 110 -5.13 1.04 9.62
CA ASN A 110 -4.52 0.59 8.38
C ASN A 110 -4.56 1.65 7.28
N TYR A 111 -3.46 1.76 6.55
CA TYR A 111 -3.32 2.63 5.38
C TYR A 111 -2.30 2.09 4.39
N TYR A 112 -2.45 2.50 3.14
CA TYR A 112 -1.46 2.30 2.09
C TYR A 112 -0.72 3.62 1.85
N GLU A 113 0.58 3.53 1.57
CA GLU A 113 1.39 4.71 1.23
C GLU A 113 2.57 4.29 0.37
N GLN A 114 2.95 5.19 -0.54
CA GLN A 114 4.11 5.04 -1.39
C GLN A 114 4.86 6.36 -1.45
N PHE A 115 6.20 6.32 -1.33
CA PHE A 115 7.06 7.48 -1.50
C PHE A 115 7.73 7.43 -2.87
N GLY A 116 7.61 8.53 -3.64
CA GLY A 116 8.12 8.61 -5.00
C GLY A 116 7.64 7.46 -5.88
N ASN A 117 8.54 6.81 -6.59
CA ASN A 117 8.26 5.63 -7.42
C ASN A 117 8.21 4.31 -6.61
N GLY A 118 8.25 4.39 -5.30
CA GLY A 118 8.18 3.22 -4.42
C GLY A 118 9.51 2.52 -4.16
N LEU A 119 10.66 3.17 -4.47
CA LEU A 119 11.98 2.57 -4.28
C LEU A 119 12.30 2.26 -2.80
N ILE A 120 11.83 3.11 -1.88
CA ILE A 120 12.13 2.96 -0.45
C ILE A 120 10.91 2.63 0.41
N LEU A 121 9.70 2.95 -0.07
CA LEU A 121 8.45 2.59 0.58
C LEU A 121 7.35 2.37 -0.46
N ARG A 122 6.77 1.18 -0.43
CA ARG A 122 5.56 0.85 -1.19
C ARG A 122 4.70 -0.12 -0.39
N ALA A 123 3.66 0.42 0.25
CA ALA A 123 2.61 -0.36 0.89
C ALA A 123 1.36 -0.32 0.00
N TYR A 124 0.90 -1.49 -0.46
CA TYR A 124 -0.17 -1.61 -1.44
C TYR A 124 -0.93 -2.94 -1.30
N GLU A 125 -2.06 -3.03 -1.98
CA GLU A 125 -2.81 -4.26 -2.15
C GLU A 125 -2.83 -4.66 -3.63
N ASP A 126 -2.62 -5.93 -3.88
CA ASP A 126 -2.89 -6.56 -5.17
C ASP A 126 -3.54 -7.94 -4.92
N LYS A 127 -4.86 -7.98 -5.05
CA LYS A 127 -5.63 -9.21 -4.83
C LYS A 127 -5.30 -10.29 -5.85
N GLY A 128 -4.89 -9.92 -7.07
CA GLY A 128 -4.49 -10.88 -8.11
C GLY A 128 -3.20 -11.62 -7.75
N LEU A 129 -2.31 -10.97 -7.01
CA LEU A 129 -1.05 -11.55 -6.54
C LEU A 129 -1.12 -12.03 -5.08
N GLY A 130 -2.26 -11.88 -4.41
CA GLY A 130 -2.37 -12.21 -2.99
C GLY A 130 -1.47 -11.34 -2.09
N ILE A 131 -1.23 -10.09 -2.47
CA ILE A 131 -0.38 -9.15 -1.73
C ILE A 131 -1.26 -8.13 -1.01
N ASP A 132 -1.08 -7.98 0.29
CA ASP A 132 -1.56 -6.85 1.08
C ASP A 132 -0.58 -6.58 2.22
N ASN A 133 0.22 -5.53 2.07
CA ASN A 133 1.21 -5.09 3.03
C ASN A 133 0.87 -3.71 3.62
N SER A 134 -0.42 -3.44 3.86
CA SER A 134 -0.87 -2.21 4.52
C SER A 134 -0.12 -1.97 5.83
N LEU A 135 0.12 -0.71 6.14
CA LEU A 135 0.69 -0.31 7.43
C LEU A 135 -0.43 -0.09 8.43
N ASP A 136 -0.33 -0.63 9.64
CA ASP A 136 -1.21 -0.32 10.78
C ASP A 136 -0.49 0.62 11.73
N GLY A 137 -1.01 1.82 11.90
CA GLY A 137 -0.36 2.85 12.70
C GLY A 137 -0.96 4.23 12.51
N VAL A 138 -0.11 5.23 12.30
CA VAL A 138 -0.53 6.61 12.09
C VAL A 138 0.14 7.19 10.85
N ARG A 139 -0.66 7.83 10.00
CA ARG A 139 -0.19 8.62 8.86
C ARG A 139 -0.73 10.04 8.95
N LEU A 140 0.14 11.01 8.74
CA LEU A 140 -0.15 12.43 8.66
C LEU A 140 0.24 12.92 7.26
N LYS A 141 -0.70 13.58 6.54
CA LYS A 141 -0.39 14.39 5.37
C LYS A 141 -0.72 15.84 5.68
N TYR A 142 0.21 16.74 5.38
CA TYR A 142 0.08 18.15 5.70
C TYR A 142 0.58 19.03 4.54
N THR A 143 -0.22 20.03 4.20
CA THR A 143 0.09 21.03 3.16
C THR A 143 0.17 22.39 3.82
N PRO A 144 1.34 22.78 4.39
CA PRO A 144 1.49 24.04 5.13
C PRO A 144 1.35 25.29 4.26
N ILE A 145 1.76 25.18 3.02
CA ILE A 145 1.65 26.23 1.99
C ILE A 145 1.36 25.55 0.64
N ASN A 146 0.81 26.30 -0.29
CA ASN A 146 0.59 25.79 -1.65
C ASN A 146 1.89 25.27 -2.25
N GLY A 147 1.85 24.07 -2.82
CA GLY A 147 2.97 23.43 -3.48
C GLY A 147 3.93 22.68 -2.54
N LEU A 148 3.79 22.75 -1.21
CA LEU A 148 4.57 21.94 -0.28
C LEU A 148 3.68 20.87 0.37
N TYR A 149 3.97 19.62 0.07
CA TYR A 149 3.26 18.44 0.56
C TYR A 149 4.17 17.62 1.45
N ILE A 150 3.78 17.40 2.69
CA ILE A 150 4.54 16.65 3.69
C ILE A 150 3.74 15.44 4.11
N THR A 151 4.37 14.27 4.12
CA THR A 151 3.81 13.04 4.68
C THR A 151 4.71 12.51 5.78
N GLY A 152 4.15 12.23 6.94
CA GLY A 152 4.82 11.52 8.03
C GLY A 152 4.04 10.24 8.36
N LEU A 153 4.73 9.17 8.69
CA LEU A 153 4.08 7.91 9.04
C LEU A 153 4.88 7.08 10.04
N ILE A 154 4.14 6.26 10.77
CA ILE A 154 4.68 5.21 11.63
C ILE A 154 3.67 4.07 11.65
N GLY A 155 4.13 2.82 11.56
CA GLY A 155 3.25 1.66 11.61
C GLY A 155 4.01 0.34 11.49
N GLU A 156 3.27 -0.74 11.65
CA GLU A 156 3.72 -2.11 11.41
C GLU A 156 3.12 -2.62 10.11
N SER A 157 3.90 -3.35 9.32
CA SER A 157 3.39 -3.88 8.06
C SER A 157 2.53 -5.11 8.32
N ARG A 158 1.35 -5.14 7.72
CA ARG A 158 0.50 -6.33 7.69
C ARG A 158 1.21 -7.49 6.99
N THR A 159 1.05 -8.68 7.56
CA THR A 159 1.49 -9.95 6.99
C THR A 159 0.34 -10.96 7.20
N TYR A 160 -0.48 -11.19 6.16
CA TYR A 160 -1.69 -12.01 6.22
C TYR A 160 -2.72 -11.45 7.24
N PHE A 161 -3.01 -12.16 8.32
CA PHE A 161 -3.86 -11.72 9.44
C PHE A 161 -3.09 -11.17 10.64
N GLU A 162 -1.77 -11.12 10.54
CA GLU A 162 -0.85 -10.66 11.59
C GLU A 162 -0.06 -9.41 11.13
N TYR A 163 0.82 -8.91 11.98
CA TYR A 163 1.73 -7.81 11.70
C TYR A 163 3.17 -8.26 11.82
N SER A 164 4.04 -7.67 11.00
CA SER A 164 5.48 -7.91 11.09
C SER A 164 6.06 -7.26 12.36
N GLU A 165 7.06 -7.87 12.97
CA GLU A 165 7.70 -7.36 14.19
C GLU A 165 8.43 -6.01 14.02
N GLY A 166 8.56 -5.49 12.81
CA GLY A 166 9.33 -4.28 12.55
C GLY A 166 8.48 -3.02 12.49
N ILE A 167 8.83 -2.00 13.26
CA ILE A 167 8.20 -0.67 13.21
C ILE A 167 8.80 0.12 12.05
N ILE A 168 7.98 0.50 11.09
CA ILE A 168 8.33 1.36 9.95
C ILE A 168 8.01 2.80 10.31
N ARG A 169 8.98 3.69 10.08
CA ARG A 169 8.84 5.15 10.24
C ARG A 169 9.24 5.79 8.93
N GLY A 170 8.47 6.77 8.49
CA GLY A 170 8.74 7.43 7.21
C GLY A 170 8.38 8.89 7.22
N ALA A 171 9.11 9.66 6.43
CA ALA A 171 8.81 11.04 6.11
C ALA A 171 9.07 11.28 4.63
N ASP A 172 8.18 12.01 3.98
CA ASP A 172 8.24 12.42 2.60
C ASP A 172 7.91 13.90 2.49
N ALA A 173 8.63 14.61 1.63
CA ALA A 173 8.31 15.98 1.27
C ALA A 173 8.38 16.15 -0.24
N GLU A 174 7.36 16.75 -0.82
CA GLU A 174 7.29 17.11 -2.23
C GLU A 174 7.04 18.60 -2.38
N PHE A 175 7.80 19.24 -3.24
CA PHE A 175 7.78 20.68 -3.46
C PHE A 175 7.53 21.00 -4.93
N ASN A 176 6.32 21.43 -5.25
CA ASN A 176 5.94 21.96 -6.55
C ASN A 176 6.31 23.43 -6.63
N LEU A 177 7.37 23.76 -7.37
CA LEU A 177 7.90 25.11 -7.45
C LEU A 177 6.92 26.07 -8.14
N ASN A 178 6.17 25.58 -9.12
CA ASN A 178 5.22 26.41 -9.86
C ASN A 178 4.07 26.89 -8.97
N GLU A 179 3.53 25.99 -8.14
CA GLU A 179 2.46 26.33 -7.20
C GLU A 179 2.96 27.28 -6.10
N SER A 180 4.15 27.00 -5.55
CA SER A 180 4.70 27.77 -4.42
C SER A 180 5.11 29.16 -4.79
N PHE A 181 5.74 29.32 -5.96
CA PHE A 181 6.25 30.62 -6.44
C PHE A 181 5.34 31.26 -7.46
N LYS A 182 4.20 30.65 -7.79
CA LYS A 182 3.26 31.14 -8.80
C LYS A 182 3.97 31.40 -10.13
N LEU A 183 4.86 30.47 -10.53
CA LEU A 183 5.60 30.59 -11.78
C LEU A 183 4.64 30.40 -12.95
N GLU A 184 4.60 31.38 -13.83
CA GLU A 184 3.87 31.30 -15.08
C GLU A 184 4.78 30.63 -16.12
N GLY A 185 4.20 29.77 -16.99
CA GLY A 185 4.91 29.11 -18.08
C GLY A 185 4.50 27.65 -18.26
N GLU A 186 4.96 27.06 -19.36
CA GLU A 186 4.60 25.69 -19.74
C GLU A 186 5.44 24.62 -19.00
N THR A 187 6.48 25.03 -18.26
CA THR A 187 7.37 24.11 -17.57
C THR A 187 7.00 23.99 -16.09
N SER A 188 6.79 22.78 -15.62
CA SER A 188 6.55 22.46 -14.21
C SER A 188 7.75 21.74 -13.61
N TYR A 189 8.11 22.11 -12.38
CA TYR A 189 9.22 21.54 -11.63
C TYR A 189 8.72 21.04 -10.28
N ILE A 190 8.93 19.75 -10.01
CA ILE A 190 8.59 19.14 -8.74
C ILE A 190 9.85 18.47 -8.18
N LEU A 191 10.22 18.84 -6.96
CA LEU A 191 11.31 18.23 -6.20
C LEU A 191 10.73 17.39 -5.07
N GLY A 192 11.35 16.26 -4.76
CA GLY A 192 10.92 15.45 -3.65
C GLY A 192 12.09 14.81 -2.92
N GLY A 193 11.87 14.52 -1.65
CA GLY A 193 12.82 13.79 -0.82
C GLY A 193 12.10 12.95 0.23
N SER A 194 12.60 11.75 0.48
CA SER A 194 11.97 10.81 1.37
C SER A 194 13.00 10.13 2.27
N PHE A 195 12.55 9.75 3.45
CA PHE A 195 13.28 8.95 4.39
C PHE A 195 12.37 7.86 4.97
N VAL A 196 12.88 6.64 5.08
CA VAL A 196 12.20 5.52 5.72
C VAL A 196 13.19 4.78 6.61
N SER A 197 12.77 4.38 7.80
CA SER A 197 13.53 3.45 8.63
C SER A 197 12.64 2.34 9.15
N ARG A 198 13.19 1.13 9.24
CA ARG A 198 12.58 -0.01 9.91
C ARG A 198 13.41 -0.33 11.14
N PHE A 199 12.75 -0.30 12.29
CA PHE A 199 13.33 -0.74 13.56
C PHE A 199 12.75 -2.11 13.91
N GLN A 200 13.62 -3.08 14.10
CA GLN A 200 13.27 -4.43 14.55
C GLN A 200 14.35 -4.91 15.50
N LYS A 201 13.94 -5.30 16.70
CA LYS A 201 14.87 -5.82 17.70
C LYS A 201 15.54 -7.10 17.19
N ASP A 202 16.85 -7.19 17.35
CA ASP A 202 17.58 -8.43 17.05
C ASP A 202 17.31 -9.47 18.14
N ASN A 203 16.59 -10.52 17.78
CA ASN A 203 16.28 -11.65 18.66
C ASN A 203 17.11 -12.90 18.29
N ASN A 204 18.04 -12.81 17.33
CA ASN A 204 18.80 -13.94 16.87
C ASN A 204 20.26 -13.88 17.36
N PRO A 205 20.65 -14.65 18.39
CA PRO A 205 22.01 -14.61 18.93
C PRO A 205 23.08 -15.14 17.98
N ALA A 206 22.69 -15.77 16.87
CA ALA A 206 23.64 -16.30 15.87
C ALA A 206 24.13 -15.23 14.90
N PHE A 207 23.41 -14.11 14.78
CA PHE A 207 23.69 -13.00 13.87
C PHE A 207 23.74 -11.70 14.68
N ASN A 208 24.58 -10.79 14.29
CA ASN A 208 24.58 -9.43 14.82
C ASN A 208 23.83 -8.55 13.81
N LEU A 209 22.50 -8.57 13.87
CA LEU A 209 21.66 -7.83 12.93
C LEU A 209 21.51 -6.38 13.38
N PRO A 210 21.53 -5.39 12.46
CA PRO A 210 21.27 -4.01 12.82
C PRO A 210 19.80 -3.86 13.21
N GLU A 211 19.54 -3.37 14.39
CA GLU A 211 18.15 -3.10 14.83
C GLU A 211 17.46 -2.01 14.02
N ASN A 212 18.21 -1.19 13.29
CA ASN A 212 17.65 -0.12 12.48
C ASN A 212 18.26 -0.08 11.08
N VAL A 213 17.43 -0.34 10.08
CA VAL A 213 17.76 -0.20 8.66
C VAL A 213 17.07 1.05 8.13
N ALA A 214 17.77 1.88 7.37
CA ALA A 214 17.21 3.11 6.82
C ALA A 214 17.48 3.23 5.32
N ALA A 215 16.56 3.92 4.65
CA ALA A 215 16.70 4.30 3.25
C ALA A 215 16.23 5.74 3.05
N MET A 216 16.86 6.43 2.11
CA MET A 216 16.50 7.78 1.70
C MET A 216 16.43 7.88 0.19
N SER A 217 15.57 8.75 -0.33
CA SER A 217 15.54 9.06 -1.75
C SER A 217 15.41 10.56 -2.02
N ALA A 218 15.87 10.95 -3.21
CA ALA A 218 15.65 12.27 -3.78
C ALA A 218 15.12 12.11 -5.20
N ARG A 219 14.15 12.94 -5.58
CA ARG A 219 13.49 12.86 -6.88
C ARG A 219 13.26 14.21 -7.50
N LEU A 220 13.23 14.22 -8.82
CA LEU A 220 12.97 15.37 -9.67
C LEU A 220 11.96 14.97 -10.74
N ASN A 221 10.92 15.78 -10.91
CA ASN A 221 10.01 15.67 -12.06
C ASN A 221 9.97 17.01 -12.81
N ILE A 222 10.20 16.96 -14.12
CA ILE A 222 10.14 18.12 -15.03
C ILE A 222 9.15 17.81 -16.13
N MET A 223 8.14 18.65 -16.28
CA MET A 223 7.15 18.56 -17.35
C MET A 223 7.22 19.81 -18.22
N HIS A 224 7.30 19.64 -19.53
CA HIS A 224 7.28 20.74 -20.50
C HIS A 224 6.59 20.32 -21.80
N GLY A 225 5.48 20.97 -22.12
CA GLY A 225 4.69 20.59 -23.29
C GLY A 225 4.30 19.11 -23.23
N GLY A 226 4.69 18.33 -24.25
CA GLY A 226 4.47 16.89 -24.30
C GLY A 226 5.53 16.03 -23.59
N PHE A 227 6.60 16.62 -23.05
CA PHE A 227 7.68 15.91 -22.38
C PHE A 227 7.46 15.83 -20.86
N ASN A 228 7.75 14.67 -20.29
CA ASN A 228 7.83 14.45 -18.85
C ASN A 228 9.09 13.64 -18.53
N TYR A 229 9.96 14.22 -17.73
CA TYR A 229 11.14 13.54 -17.18
C TYR A 229 10.95 13.33 -15.68
N TYR A 230 11.09 12.10 -15.23
CA TYR A 230 11.16 11.72 -13.82
C TYR A 230 12.47 11.01 -13.53
N GLY A 231 13.20 11.48 -12.54
CA GLY A 231 14.41 10.85 -12.03
C GLY A 231 14.32 10.67 -10.51
N GLU A 232 14.69 9.49 -10.00
CA GLU A 232 14.78 9.21 -8.56
C GLU A 232 16.05 8.43 -8.25
N TYR A 233 16.76 8.87 -7.21
CA TYR A 233 17.90 8.19 -6.62
C TYR A 233 17.53 7.75 -5.22
N ALA A 234 17.80 6.48 -4.87
CA ALA A 234 17.63 5.94 -3.53
C ALA A 234 18.94 5.37 -3.00
N HIS A 235 19.13 5.51 -1.68
CA HIS A 235 20.25 4.96 -0.94
C HIS A 235 19.78 4.29 0.35
N LYS A 236 20.21 3.05 0.55
CA LYS A 236 19.89 2.22 1.73
C LYS A 236 21.16 1.98 2.55
N ILE A 237 21.06 2.02 3.87
CA ILE A 237 22.15 1.83 4.80
C ILE A 237 21.84 0.73 5.81
N ASN A 238 22.87 0.06 6.26
CA ASN A 238 22.83 -0.92 7.35
C ASN A 238 21.89 -2.12 7.09
N ASP A 239 21.70 -2.53 5.84
CA ASP A 239 20.91 -3.72 5.58
C ASP A 239 21.79 -4.97 5.61
N PRO A 240 21.47 -5.99 6.41
CA PRO A 240 22.06 -7.31 6.31
C PRO A 240 21.55 -7.95 5.01
N VAL A 241 22.25 -7.68 3.90
CA VAL A 241 21.93 -8.32 2.63
C VAL A 241 22.06 -9.81 2.81
N GLY A 242 21.00 -10.54 2.48
CA GLY A 242 21.03 -12.00 2.36
C GLY A 242 21.93 -12.48 1.22
N SER A 243 23.17 -12.02 1.17
CA SER A 243 24.18 -12.62 0.32
C SER A 243 24.60 -13.96 0.94
N ILE A 244 24.78 -14.96 0.10
CA ILE A 244 25.16 -16.33 0.42
C ILE A 244 26.47 -16.44 1.25
N SER A 245 27.21 -15.36 1.43
CA SER A 245 28.34 -15.24 2.33
C SER A 245 27.89 -14.57 3.63
N PHE A 246 27.46 -15.35 4.59
CA PHE A 246 27.23 -14.91 5.97
C PHE A 246 28.58 -14.54 6.63
N ASP A 247 29.23 -13.52 6.15
CA ASP A 247 30.29 -12.91 6.91
C ASP A 247 29.64 -12.00 7.96
N LYS A 248 29.75 -12.39 9.22
CA LYS A 248 28.96 -11.99 10.38
C LYS A 248 28.91 -10.48 10.70
N ASN A 249 29.50 -9.62 9.88
CA ASN A 249 29.61 -8.18 10.14
C ASN A 249 29.52 -7.29 8.88
N ASN A 250 29.14 -7.80 7.72
CA ASN A 250 29.03 -6.98 6.51
C ASN A 250 27.60 -6.49 6.29
N TYR A 251 27.35 -5.26 6.73
CA TYR A 251 26.18 -4.52 6.31
C TYR A 251 26.48 -3.83 4.98
N ALA A 252 25.73 -4.18 3.93
CA ALA A 252 25.88 -3.51 2.66
C ALA A 252 25.01 -2.26 2.61
N SER A 253 25.54 -1.18 2.04
CA SER A 253 24.72 -0.07 1.57
C SER A 253 24.22 -0.39 0.18
N GLY A 254 22.94 -0.08 -0.08
CA GLY A 254 22.32 -0.26 -1.38
C GLY A 254 22.06 1.09 -2.07
N LYS A 255 21.94 1.07 -3.39
CA LYS A 255 21.55 2.23 -4.18
C LYS A 255 20.67 1.80 -5.35
N ALA A 256 19.72 2.67 -5.72
CA ALA A 256 18.94 2.52 -6.92
C ALA A 256 18.79 3.86 -7.64
N ILE A 257 18.71 3.79 -8.95
CA ILE A 257 18.42 4.94 -9.82
C ILE A 257 17.33 4.51 -10.78
N VAL A 258 16.29 5.33 -10.87
CA VAL A 258 15.22 5.16 -11.87
C VAL A 258 15.12 6.45 -12.67
N ASN A 259 15.11 6.34 -14.00
CA ASN A 259 14.79 7.44 -14.89
C ASN A 259 13.67 7.02 -15.83
N ASN A 260 12.73 7.92 -16.04
CA ASN A 260 11.64 7.76 -16.98
C ASN A 260 11.52 9.06 -17.80
N LEU A 261 11.63 8.94 -19.12
CA LEU A 261 11.40 10.04 -20.05
C LEU A 261 10.22 9.66 -20.95
N THR A 262 9.14 10.41 -20.85
CA THR A 262 7.95 10.23 -21.69
C THR A 262 7.76 11.44 -22.60
N TYR A 263 7.46 11.17 -23.86
CA TYR A 263 6.92 12.15 -24.79
C TYR A 263 5.55 11.73 -25.26
N SER A 264 4.57 12.62 -25.16
CA SER A 264 3.19 12.33 -25.56
C SER A 264 2.58 13.48 -26.35
N GLN A 265 2.03 13.17 -27.51
CA GLN A 265 1.21 14.06 -28.32
C GLN A 265 0.06 13.28 -28.96
N LYS A 266 -0.90 13.96 -29.58
CA LYS A 266 -2.02 13.30 -30.26
C LYS A 266 -1.52 12.28 -31.30
N GLY A 267 -1.79 11.01 -31.06
CA GLY A 267 -1.43 9.89 -31.95
C GLY A 267 -0.01 9.34 -31.78
N LEU A 268 0.82 9.89 -30.87
CA LEU A 268 2.18 9.37 -30.61
C LEU A 268 2.49 9.45 -29.13
N GLY A 269 2.94 8.32 -28.54
CA GLY A 269 3.52 8.22 -27.21
C GLY A 269 4.84 7.44 -27.29
N ILE A 270 5.88 7.95 -26.65
CA ILE A 270 7.19 7.31 -26.52
C ILE A 270 7.59 7.35 -25.06
N THR A 271 7.98 6.22 -24.49
CA THR A 271 8.52 6.12 -23.13
C THR A 271 9.87 5.43 -23.16
N ILE A 272 10.85 6.01 -22.48
CA ILE A 272 12.18 5.45 -22.29
C ILE A 272 12.39 5.33 -20.78
N GLU A 273 12.65 4.11 -20.32
CA GLU A 273 12.90 3.82 -18.90
C GLU A 273 14.30 3.23 -18.73
N SER A 274 14.97 3.63 -17.66
CA SER A 274 16.21 3.00 -17.23
C SER A 274 16.23 2.80 -15.73
N HIS A 275 16.66 1.60 -15.33
CA HIS A 275 16.76 1.19 -13.94
C HIS A 275 18.18 0.70 -13.64
N PHE A 276 18.74 1.16 -12.55
CA PHE A 276 19.97 0.64 -11.96
C PHE A 276 19.70 0.30 -10.51
N VAL A 277 20.01 -0.92 -10.10
CA VAL A 277 19.80 -1.39 -8.71
C VAL A 277 21.05 -2.14 -8.27
N ASP A 278 21.54 -1.78 -7.10
CA ASP A 278 22.69 -2.41 -6.47
C ASP A 278 22.39 -2.56 -4.96
N HIS A 279 22.26 -3.79 -4.49
CA HIS A 279 22.00 -4.14 -3.08
C HIS A 279 20.81 -3.42 -2.39
N MET A 280 19.77 -3.07 -3.14
CA MET A 280 18.53 -2.45 -2.59
C MET A 280 17.57 -3.50 -2.03
#